data_cad0ed08c2b6f32adce9f6a01fdeb748
#
_entry.id   cad0ed08c2b6f32adce9f6a01fdeb748
#
_cell.length_a   1.000
_cell.length_b   1.000
_cell.length_c   1.000
_cell.angle_alpha   90.00
_cell.angle_beta   90.00
_cell.angle_gamma   90.00
#
_symmetry.space_group_name_H-M   'P 1'
#
loop_
_entity.id
_entity.type
_entity.pdbx_description
1 polymer ?
#
loop_
_entity_poly.entity_id
_entity_poly.type
_entity_poly.pdbx_seq_one_letter_code
_entity_poly.pdbx_strand_id
1 'polypeptide(L)'
;MKVLLVDAFPMVRAALTGLIEQHFAGAEVHGVDTVEHARAALVRDMPRLVLLDLKVEGGFELLQQIHREHLLLPVVVISGTDETEDALQAINAGAMGYVPQRSDILTFVQALQLVLSGGTYVPPLKKLVDESPAVAPSSTVPDWPDLPLTPRQKHVLHLLTQGLSNKLIARELGVSVETVKDHVAAVLKALGVSSRTQAVVVATRR
;
A
#
# COMPACT_ATOMS: atom_id res chain seq x y z
N MET A 1 5.89 -7.93 -16.53
CA MET A 1 6.00 -7.60 -15.10
C MET A 1 5.66 -8.85 -14.29
N LYS A 2 6.56 -9.31 -13.40
CA LYS A 2 6.28 -10.50 -12.57
C LYS A 2 5.46 -10.12 -11.32
N VAL A 3 4.39 -10.86 -11.06
CA VAL A 3 3.51 -10.70 -9.89
C VAL A 3 3.44 -12.04 -9.17
N LEU A 4 3.67 -12.04 -7.86
CA LEU A 4 3.45 -13.19 -7.01
C LEU A 4 2.07 -13.07 -6.36
N LEU A 5 1.21 -14.07 -6.56
CA LEU A 5 -0.12 -14.14 -5.97
C LEU A 5 -0.18 -15.30 -4.97
N VAL A 6 -0.41 -14.97 -3.71
CA VAL A 6 -0.49 -15.92 -2.59
C VAL A 6 -1.91 -15.97 -2.08
N ASP A 7 -2.61 -17.07 -2.34
CA ASP A 7 -4.01 -17.28 -1.95
C ASP A 7 -4.31 -18.79 -1.91
N ALA A 8 -4.98 -19.28 -0.89
CA ALA A 8 -5.27 -20.71 -0.73
C ALA A 8 -6.32 -21.23 -1.75
N PHE A 9 -7.17 -20.34 -2.29
CA PHE A 9 -8.29 -20.73 -3.13
C PHE A 9 -7.94 -20.72 -4.62
N PRO A 10 -7.94 -21.89 -5.31
CA PRO A 10 -7.58 -21.96 -6.74
C PRO A 10 -8.44 -21.09 -7.65
N MET A 11 -9.73 -20.98 -7.37
CA MET A 11 -10.65 -20.15 -8.16
C MET A 11 -10.33 -18.66 -8.03
N VAL A 12 -9.98 -18.19 -6.83
CA VAL A 12 -9.57 -16.79 -6.61
C VAL A 12 -8.26 -16.52 -7.34
N ARG A 13 -7.28 -17.43 -7.24
CA ARG A 13 -6.02 -17.29 -8.00
C ARG A 13 -6.26 -17.21 -9.50
N ALA A 14 -7.09 -18.09 -10.05
CA ALA A 14 -7.40 -18.08 -11.50
C ALA A 14 -8.08 -16.76 -11.93
N ALA A 15 -9.05 -16.29 -11.17
CA ALA A 15 -9.77 -15.04 -11.47
C ALA A 15 -8.83 -13.82 -11.40
N LEU A 16 -8.04 -13.70 -10.34
CA LEU A 16 -7.10 -12.58 -10.17
C LEU A 16 -5.98 -12.61 -11.21
N THR A 17 -5.46 -13.81 -11.58
CA THR A 17 -4.49 -13.97 -12.65
C THR A 17 -5.02 -13.41 -13.96
N GLY A 18 -6.19 -13.87 -14.40
CA GLY A 18 -6.80 -13.39 -15.65
C GLY A 18 -7.05 -11.88 -15.64
N LEU A 19 -7.49 -11.34 -14.51
CA LEU A 19 -7.75 -9.92 -14.34
C LEU A 19 -6.46 -9.08 -14.43
N ILE A 20 -5.38 -9.54 -13.81
CA ILE A 20 -4.09 -8.84 -13.84
C ILE A 20 -3.49 -8.88 -15.26
N GLU A 21 -3.48 -10.04 -15.90
CA GLU A 21 -2.93 -10.20 -17.26
C GLU A 21 -3.72 -9.39 -18.28
N GLN A 22 -5.03 -9.23 -18.11
CA GLN A 22 -5.89 -8.41 -18.96
C GLN A 22 -5.59 -6.90 -18.84
N HIS A 23 -5.31 -6.41 -17.63
CA HIS A 23 -5.20 -4.97 -17.39
C HIS A 23 -3.76 -4.45 -17.31
N PHE A 24 -2.78 -5.35 -17.17
CA PHE A 24 -1.36 -4.98 -17.09
C PHE A 24 -0.57 -5.70 -18.19
N ALA A 25 -0.37 -5.02 -19.32
CA ALA A 25 0.33 -5.59 -20.47
C ALA A 25 1.70 -6.17 -20.09
N GLY A 26 1.93 -7.43 -20.45
CA GLY A 26 3.16 -8.15 -20.13
C GLY A 26 3.30 -8.52 -18.64
N ALA A 27 2.20 -8.58 -17.90
CA ALA A 27 2.19 -9.17 -16.57
C ALA A 27 2.27 -10.70 -16.69
N GLU A 28 3.07 -11.30 -15.84
CA GLU A 28 3.20 -12.74 -15.62
C GLU A 28 2.87 -13.01 -14.17
N VAL A 29 1.78 -13.72 -13.90
CA VAL A 29 1.32 -14.00 -12.54
C VAL A 29 1.73 -15.42 -12.14
N HIS A 30 2.51 -15.52 -11.07
CA HIS A 30 2.83 -16.78 -10.44
C HIS A 30 1.96 -16.96 -9.19
N GLY A 31 0.93 -17.81 -9.30
CA GLY A 31 0.01 -18.12 -8.20
C GLY A 31 0.51 -19.27 -7.35
N VAL A 32 0.54 -19.08 -6.04
CA VAL A 32 0.90 -20.12 -5.04
C VAL A 32 -0.14 -20.17 -3.93
N ASP A 33 -0.22 -21.30 -3.25
CA ASP A 33 -1.24 -21.61 -2.25
C ASP A 33 -0.74 -21.61 -0.81
N THR A 34 0.58 -21.64 -0.62
CA THR A 34 1.22 -21.69 0.70
C THR A 34 2.32 -20.67 0.85
N VAL A 35 2.65 -20.34 2.10
CA VAL A 35 3.76 -19.45 2.44
C VAL A 35 5.11 -20.04 2.04
N GLU A 36 5.29 -21.37 2.13
CA GLU A 36 6.52 -22.05 1.71
C GLU A 36 6.77 -21.86 0.21
N HIS A 37 5.74 -22.08 -0.61
CA HIS A 37 5.82 -21.85 -2.05
C HIS A 37 6.05 -20.36 -2.36
N ALA A 38 5.45 -19.46 -1.58
CA ALA A 38 5.66 -18.02 -1.73
C ALA A 38 7.11 -17.62 -1.45
N ARG A 39 7.73 -18.13 -0.37
CA ARG A 39 9.15 -17.90 -0.05
C ARG A 39 10.08 -18.38 -1.16
N ALA A 40 9.83 -19.59 -1.69
CA ALA A 40 10.61 -20.12 -2.81
C ALA A 40 10.47 -19.24 -4.06
N ALA A 41 9.25 -18.76 -4.35
CA ALA A 41 8.96 -17.90 -5.49
C ALA A 41 9.60 -16.50 -5.34
N LEU A 42 9.62 -15.92 -4.15
CA LEU A 42 10.27 -14.62 -3.88
C LEU A 42 11.74 -14.64 -4.28
N VAL A 43 12.46 -15.72 -3.95
CA VAL A 43 13.90 -15.87 -4.27
C VAL A 43 14.10 -16.15 -5.76
N ARG A 44 13.30 -17.07 -6.33
CA ARG A 44 13.46 -17.53 -7.72
C ARG A 44 13.03 -16.49 -8.75
N ASP A 45 11.88 -15.86 -8.54
CA ASP A 45 11.19 -15.08 -9.57
C ASP A 45 11.43 -13.58 -9.45
N MET A 46 11.86 -13.10 -8.28
CA MET A 46 12.09 -11.69 -7.98
C MET A 46 10.89 -10.81 -8.43
N PRO A 47 9.69 -11.01 -7.86
CA PRO A 47 8.48 -10.32 -8.32
C PRO A 47 8.59 -8.81 -8.07
N ARG A 48 7.86 -8.04 -8.87
CA ARG A 48 7.72 -6.57 -8.70
C ARG A 48 6.51 -6.17 -7.86
N LEU A 49 5.63 -7.12 -7.58
CA LEU A 49 4.43 -6.93 -6.77
C LEU A 49 4.08 -8.27 -6.12
N VAL A 50 3.66 -8.23 -4.88
CA VAL A 50 3.05 -9.36 -4.18
C VAL A 50 1.59 -9.04 -3.89
N LEU A 51 0.70 -9.95 -4.28
CA LEU A 51 -0.70 -9.97 -3.82
C LEU A 51 -0.82 -11.07 -2.78
N LEU A 52 -1.32 -10.77 -1.60
CA LEU A 52 -1.31 -11.69 -0.47
C LEU A 52 -2.67 -11.75 0.21
N ASP A 53 -3.27 -12.93 0.27
CA ASP A 53 -4.36 -13.20 1.20
C ASP A 53 -3.79 -13.55 2.58
N LEU A 54 -4.12 -12.75 3.60
CA LEU A 54 -3.67 -12.99 4.98
C LEU A 54 -4.33 -14.21 5.64
N LYS A 55 -5.37 -14.81 5.02
CA LYS A 55 -5.98 -16.05 5.49
C LYS A 55 -5.16 -17.30 5.16
N VAL A 56 -4.17 -17.17 4.28
CA VAL A 56 -3.18 -18.24 4.11
C VAL A 56 -2.42 -18.41 5.43
N GLU A 57 -2.26 -19.65 5.88
CA GLU A 57 -1.54 -19.95 7.10
C GLU A 57 -0.13 -19.35 7.07
N GLY A 58 0.23 -18.53 8.07
CA GLY A 58 1.49 -17.80 8.11
C GLY A 58 1.54 -16.56 7.18
N GLY A 59 0.41 -16.13 6.60
CA GLY A 59 0.36 -15.00 5.66
C GLY A 59 0.76 -13.67 6.30
N PHE A 60 0.39 -13.45 7.55
CA PHE A 60 0.77 -12.24 8.29
C PHE A 60 2.27 -12.18 8.57
N GLU A 61 2.86 -13.30 8.97
CA GLU A 61 4.30 -13.46 9.18
C GLU A 61 5.08 -13.26 7.88
N LEU A 62 4.54 -13.78 6.75
CA LEU A 62 5.12 -13.57 5.43
C LEU A 62 5.12 -12.07 5.05
N LEU A 63 4.02 -11.36 5.29
CA LEU A 63 3.94 -9.92 5.07
C LEU A 63 5.03 -9.18 5.85
N GLN A 64 5.17 -9.47 7.14
CA GLN A 64 6.20 -8.85 7.98
C GLN A 64 7.62 -9.22 7.52
N GLN A 65 7.83 -10.46 7.08
CA GLN A 65 9.10 -10.92 6.55
C GLN A 65 9.45 -10.14 5.27
N ILE A 66 8.54 -10.06 4.31
CA ILE A 66 8.75 -9.29 3.07
C ILE A 66 9.06 -7.83 3.39
N HIS A 67 8.33 -7.23 4.32
CA HIS A 67 8.57 -5.85 4.73
C HIS A 67 9.96 -5.63 5.31
N ARG A 68 10.50 -6.59 6.09
CA ARG A 68 11.84 -6.48 6.67
C ARG A 68 12.97 -6.75 5.68
N GLU A 69 12.79 -7.76 4.81
CA GLU A 69 13.87 -8.27 3.93
C GLU A 69 13.85 -7.62 2.55
N HIS A 70 12.69 -7.14 2.11
CA HIS A 70 12.44 -6.61 0.77
C HIS A 70 11.69 -5.26 0.82
N LEU A 71 12.27 -4.26 1.48
CA LEU A 71 11.66 -2.94 1.74
C LEU A 71 11.08 -2.23 0.49
N LEU A 72 11.59 -2.54 -0.70
CA LEU A 72 11.15 -1.94 -1.95
C LEU A 72 10.11 -2.79 -2.70
N LEU A 73 9.82 -4.00 -2.22
CA LEU A 73 8.85 -4.89 -2.83
C LEU A 73 7.44 -4.54 -2.31
N PRO A 74 6.57 -3.98 -3.14
CA PRO A 74 5.23 -3.65 -2.70
C PRO A 74 4.41 -4.91 -2.46
N VAL A 75 3.70 -4.93 -1.32
CA VAL A 75 2.71 -5.96 -0.98
C VAL A 75 1.34 -5.31 -0.93
N VAL A 76 0.39 -5.87 -1.68
CA VAL A 76 -1.03 -5.55 -1.59
C VAL A 76 -1.76 -6.73 -0.97
N VAL A 77 -2.42 -6.48 0.14
CA VAL A 77 -3.27 -7.48 0.80
C VAL A 77 -4.62 -7.53 0.08
N ILE A 78 -5.03 -8.73 -0.29
CA ILE A 78 -6.38 -9.03 -0.82
C ILE A 78 -7.14 -9.74 0.29
N SER A 79 -8.28 -9.21 0.72
CA SER A 79 -9.01 -9.76 1.85
C SER A 79 -10.49 -9.99 1.56
N GLY A 80 -11.02 -11.12 2.05
CA GLY A 80 -12.46 -11.39 2.03
C GLY A 80 -13.25 -10.53 3.02
N THR A 81 -12.57 -9.77 3.89
CA THR A 81 -13.21 -8.82 4.83
C THR A 81 -12.93 -7.38 4.41
N ASP A 82 -13.78 -6.47 4.85
CA ASP A 82 -13.60 -5.01 4.73
C ASP A 82 -13.54 -4.36 6.12
N GLU A 83 -13.19 -5.14 7.13
CA GLU A 83 -13.04 -4.63 8.48
C GLU A 83 -11.87 -3.64 8.55
N THR A 84 -12.16 -2.50 9.16
CA THR A 84 -11.19 -1.41 9.34
C THR A 84 -9.95 -1.90 10.11
N GLU A 85 -10.15 -2.78 11.07
CA GLU A 85 -9.10 -3.30 11.94
C GLU A 85 -8.11 -4.19 11.16
N ASP A 86 -8.61 -5.07 10.28
CA ASP A 86 -7.79 -5.92 9.42
C ASP A 86 -6.95 -5.07 8.46
N ALA A 87 -7.55 -4.03 7.86
CA ALA A 87 -6.83 -3.12 6.99
C ALA A 87 -5.72 -2.37 7.74
N LEU A 88 -5.99 -1.88 8.95
CA LEU A 88 -5.00 -1.19 9.79
C LEU A 88 -3.87 -2.13 10.22
N GLN A 89 -4.19 -3.38 10.58
CA GLN A 89 -3.18 -4.37 10.94
C GLN A 89 -2.27 -4.70 9.75
N ALA A 90 -2.84 -4.94 8.57
CA ALA A 90 -2.06 -5.20 7.36
C ALA A 90 -1.10 -4.05 7.01
N ILE A 91 -1.59 -2.82 7.11
CA ILE A 91 -0.82 -1.62 6.86
C ILE A 91 0.31 -1.42 7.87
N ASN A 92 0.01 -1.61 9.15
CA ASN A 92 1.02 -1.54 10.21
C ASN A 92 2.09 -2.63 10.06
N ALA A 93 1.74 -3.79 9.48
CA ALA A 93 2.67 -4.86 9.16
C ALA A 93 3.52 -4.61 7.90
N GLY A 94 3.26 -3.51 7.17
CA GLY A 94 4.07 -3.06 6.02
C GLY A 94 3.42 -3.24 4.65
N ALA A 95 2.12 -3.60 4.58
CA ALA A 95 1.42 -3.60 3.30
C ALA A 95 1.38 -2.19 2.69
N MET A 96 1.55 -2.09 1.39
CA MET A 96 1.38 -0.84 0.63
C MET A 96 -0.04 -0.68 0.07
N GLY A 97 -0.87 -1.72 0.17
CA GLY A 97 -2.27 -1.65 -0.20
C GLY A 97 -3.11 -2.69 0.52
N TYR A 98 -4.38 -2.37 0.72
CA TYR A 98 -5.39 -3.30 1.21
C TYR A 98 -6.62 -3.19 0.32
N VAL A 99 -7.01 -4.28 -0.32
CA VAL A 99 -8.14 -4.32 -1.26
C VAL A 99 -9.11 -5.42 -0.85
N PRO A 100 -10.33 -5.09 -0.43
CA PRO A 100 -11.38 -6.08 -0.20
C PRO A 100 -11.70 -6.83 -1.50
N GLN A 101 -11.88 -8.15 -1.43
CA GLN A 101 -12.24 -9.00 -2.59
C GLN A 101 -13.58 -8.61 -3.22
N ARG A 102 -14.46 -7.92 -2.49
CA ARG A 102 -15.73 -7.39 -2.99
C ARG A 102 -15.60 -6.06 -3.73
N SER A 103 -14.40 -5.47 -3.80
CA SER A 103 -14.17 -4.26 -4.58
C SER A 103 -14.46 -4.53 -6.06
N ASP A 104 -14.96 -3.52 -6.76
CA ASP A 104 -15.12 -3.62 -8.21
C ASP A 104 -13.76 -3.70 -8.92
N ILE A 105 -13.80 -4.19 -10.15
CA ILE A 105 -12.58 -4.41 -10.96
C ILE A 105 -11.80 -3.11 -11.17
N LEU A 106 -12.50 -1.99 -11.39
CA LEU A 106 -11.84 -0.70 -11.63
C LEU A 106 -11.07 -0.24 -10.40
N THR A 107 -11.69 -0.34 -9.22
CA THR A 107 -11.06 -0.03 -7.93
C THR A 107 -9.83 -0.92 -7.70
N PHE A 108 -9.91 -2.23 -7.97
CA PHE A 108 -8.79 -3.15 -7.85
C PHE A 108 -7.63 -2.74 -8.77
N VAL A 109 -7.89 -2.48 -10.05
CA VAL A 109 -6.87 -2.08 -11.03
C VAL A 109 -6.22 -0.75 -10.64
N GLN A 110 -7.02 0.24 -10.23
CA GLN A 110 -6.50 1.53 -9.76
C GLN A 110 -5.62 1.40 -8.52
N ALA A 111 -6.01 0.55 -7.56
CA ALA A 111 -5.22 0.27 -6.37
C ALA A 111 -3.85 -0.31 -6.72
N LEU A 112 -3.80 -1.29 -7.64
CA LEU A 112 -2.53 -1.87 -8.08
C LEU A 112 -1.67 -0.86 -8.85
N GLN A 113 -2.26 -0.04 -9.73
CA GLN A 113 -1.54 1.02 -10.46
C GLN A 113 -0.94 2.04 -9.50
N LEU A 114 -1.70 2.46 -8.50
CA LEU A 114 -1.24 3.38 -7.46
C LEU A 114 -0.04 2.81 -6.71
N VAL A 115 -0.14 1.56 -6.25
CA VAL A 115 0.93 0.88 -5.50
C VAL A 115 2.17 0.69 -6.37
N LEU A 116 2.03 0.27 -7.62
CA LEU A 116 3.14 0.12 -8.57
C LEU A 116 3.84 1.44 -8.90
N SER A 117 3.12 2.57 -8.79
CA SER A 117 3.72 3.91 -8.92
C SER A 117 4.38 4.42 -7.63
N GLY A 118 4.40 3.60 -6.56
CA GLY A 118 4.96 3.94 -5.25
C GLY A 118 3.99 4.68 -4.32
N GLY A 119 2.70 4.69 -4.65
CA GLY A 119 1.63 5.17 -3.78
C GLY A 119 1.19 4.11 -2.76
N THR A 120 0.22 4.48 -1.94
CA THR A 120 -0.41 3.60 -0.95
C THR A 120 -1.91 3.61 -1.17
N TYR A 121 -2.53 2.43 -1.18
CA TYR A 121 -3.97 2.29 -1.29
C TYR A 121 -4.58 1.75 0.01
N VAL A 122 -5.52 2.52 0.58
CA VAL A 122 -6.35 2.10 1.72
C VAL A 122 -7.80 2.35 1.33
N PRO A 123 -8.69 1.35 1.46
CA PRO A 123 -10.10 1.57 1.18
C PRO A 123 -10.70 2.57 2.19
N PRO A 124 -11.81 3.25 1.84
CA PRO A 124 -12.54 4.09 2.79
C PRO A 124 -12.94 3.26 4.02
N LEU A 125 -12.40 3.61 5.18
CA LEU A 125 -12.60 2.85 6.42
C LEU A 125 -13.96 3.24 7.03
N LYS A 126 -14.90 2.30 7.13
CA LYS A 126 -16.29 2.53 7.56
C LYS A 126 -16.48 3.06 8.98
N LYS A 127 -15.48 2.95 9.86
CA LYS A 127 -15.58 3.34 11.29
C LYS A 127 -14.84 4.63 11.68
N LEU A 128 -14.22 5.33 10.72
CA LEU A 128 -13.64 6.66 10.99
C LEU A 128 -14.54 7.80 10.49
N VAL A 129 -15.74 7.46 10.00
CA VAL A 129 -16.73 8.44 9.55
C VAL A 129 -17.97 8.34 10.44
N ASP A 130 -17.81 8.53 11.75
CA ASP A 130 -18.88 9.10 12.56
C ASP A 130 -18.70 10.62 12.52
N GLU A 131 -19.61 11.23 11.75
CA GLU A 131 -19.92 12.66 11.72
C GLU A 131 -18.78 13.64 11.42
N SER A 132 -18.30 13.64 10.17
CA SER A 132 -17.91 14.93 9.59
C SER A 132 -18.29 14.97 8.10
N PRO A 133 -18.92 16.04 7.62
CA PRO A 133 -19.42 16.12 6.26
C PRO A 133 -18.24 16.03 5.27
N ALA A 134 -18.53 15.42 4.12
CA ALA A 134 -17.59 15.33 2.99
C ALA A 134 -16.88 16.68 2.79
N VAL A 135 -15.63 16.76 3.24
CA VAL A 135 -14.81 17.93 2.98
C VAL A 135 -14.35 17.81 1.52
N ALA A 136 -14.87 18.70 0.69
CA ALA A 136 -14.30 19.00 -0.62
C ALA A 136 -12.78 19.22 -0.46
N PRO A 137 -11.94 18.93 -1.48
CA PRO A 137 -10.51 19.07 -1.37
C PRO A 137 -10.15 20.52 -0.99
N SER A 138 -9.96 20.75 0.29
CA SER A 138 -9.47 22.04 0.76
C SER A 138 -7.96 22.09 0.55
N SER A 139 -7.52 23.10 -0.16
CA SER A 139 -6.13 23.40 -0.48
C SER A 139 -5.27 23.84 0.73
N THR A 140 -5.77 23.66 1.95
CA THR A 140 -5.04 23.95 3.18
C THR A 140 -4.33 22.71 3.68
N VAL A 141 -3.00 22.76 3.72
CA VAL A 141 -2.16 21.73 4.36
C VAL A 141 -2.56 21.63 5.84
N PRO A 142 -2.97 20.45 6.36
CA PRO A 142 -3.28 20.30 7.77
C PRO A 142 -2.10 20.75 8.62
N ASP A 143 -2.38 21.52 9.67
CA ASP A 143 -1.34 21.86 10.63
C ASP A 143 -1.28 20.77 11.71
N TRP A 144 -0.12 20.10 11.79
CA TRP A 144 0.21 19.13 12.83
C TRP A 144 1.14 19.82 13.84
N PRO A 145 0.63 20.59 14.79
CA PRO A 145 1.46 21.40 15.72
C PRO A 145 2.39 20.53 16.57
N ASP A 146 1.96 19.32 16.89
CA ASP A 146 2.70 18.40 17.78
C ASP A 146 3.75 17.53 17.06
N LEU A 147 3.87 17.65 15.74
CA LEU A 147 4.88 16.88 14.99
C LEU A 147 6.13 17.71 14.75
N PRO A 148 7.32 17.15 15.05
CA PRO A 148 8.61 17.83 14.83
C PRO A 148 8.98 17.83 13.34
N LEU A 149 8.09 18.37 12.50
CA LEU A 149 8.23 18.44 11.05
C LEU A 149 8.38 19.90 10.59
N THR A 150 9.30 20.12 9.65
CA THR A 150 9.38 21.41 8.96
C THR A 150 8.12 21.64 8.09
N PRO A 151 7.80 22.89 7.72
CA PRO A 151 6.65 23.18 6.85
C PRO A 151 6.68 22.38 5.54
N ARG A 152 7.87 22.15 4.97
CA ARG A 152 8.04 21.36 3.75
C ARG A 152 7.76 19.87 3.99
N GLN A 153 8.18 19.33 5.12
CA GLN A 153 7.89 17.94 5.51
C GLN A 153 6.41 17.75 5.83
N LYS A 154 5.75 18.71 6.47
CA LYS A 154 4.28 18.71 6.65
C LYS A 154 3.56 18.66 5.31
N HIS A 155 4.00 19.46 4.33
CA HIS A 155 3.42 19.45 2.99
C HIS A 155 3.62 18.10 2.29
N VAL A 156 4.82 17.51 2.37
CA VAL A 156 5.08 16.16 1.86
C VAL A 156 4.20 15.14 2.57
N LEU A 157 4.07 15.19 3.89
CA LEU A 157 3.20 14.30 4.66
C LEU A 157 1.72 14.44 4.22
N HIS A 158 1.24 15.66 3.99
CA HIS A 158 -0.10 15.88 3.45
C HIS A 158 -0.31 15.21 2.08
N LEU A 159 0.64 15.38 1.17
CA LEU A 159 0.57 14.73 -0.15
C LEU A 159 0.69 13.19 -0.05
N LEU A 160 1.40 12.67 0.97
CA LEU A 160 1.44 11.26 1.29
C LEU A 160 0.07 10.75 1.75
N THR A 161 -0.67 11.49 2.56
CA THR A 161 -2.03 11.10 3.00
C THR A 161 -3.04 11.09 1.86
N GLN A 162 -2.80 11.86 0.81
CA GLN A 162 -3.59 11.83 -0.43
C GLN A 162 -3.21 10.65 -1.35
N GLY A 163 -2.27 9.79 -0.95
CA GLY A 163 -1.84 8.63 -1.72
C GLY A 163 -0.90 8.94 -2.91
N LEU A 164 -0.42 10.20 -3.06
CA LEU A 164 0.40 10.57 -4.21
C LEU A 164 1.77 9.87 -4.20
N SER A 165 2.20 9.33 -5.34
CA SER A 165 3.55 8.77 -5.49
C SER A 165 4.63 9.84 -5.40
N ASN A 166 5.88 9.44 -5.10
CA ASN A 166 7.01 10.38 -5.06
C ASN A 166 7.19 11.17 -6.36
N LYS A 167 6.84 10.58 -7.49
CA LYS A 167 6.88 11.24 -8.80
C LYS A 167 5.83 12.36 -8.91
N LEU A 168 4.61 12.10 -8.40
CA LEU A 168 3.54 13.09 -8.38
C LEU A 168 3.82 14.19 -7.36
N ILE A 169 4.33 13.82 -6.18
CA ILE A 169 4.76 14.79 -5.15
C ILE A 169 5.88 15.69 -5.69
N ALA A 170 6.86 15.09 -6.39
CA ALA A 170 7.94 15.85 -7.02
C ALA A 170 7.43 16.90 -8.02
N ARG A 171 6.45 16.49 -8.85
CA ARG A 171 5.79 17.38 -9.80
C ARG A 171 5.00 18.49 -9.10
N GLU A 172 4.22 18.16 -8.08
CA GLU A 172 3.40 19.09 -7.31
C GLU A 172 4.27 20.12 -6.59
N LEU A 173 5.38 19.68 -6.03
CA LEU A 173 6.29 20.51 -5.24
C LEU A 173 7.38 21.21 -6.07
N GLY A 174 7.48 20.93 -7.37
CA GLY A 174 8.50 21.50 -8.26
C GLY A 174 9.94 21.10 -7.88
N VAL A 175 10.14 19.86 -7.37
CA VAL A 175 11.46 19.36 -6.95
C VAL A 175 11.79 18.03 -7.63
N SER A 176 13.01 17.52 -7.44
CA SER A 176 13.38 16.19 -7.95
C SER A 176 12.73 15.06 -7.16
N VAL A 177 12.57 13.89 -7.79
CA VAL A 177 12.08 12.67 -7.10
C VAL A 177 13.01 12.26 -5.96
N GLU A 178 14.31 12.50 -6.11
CA GLU A 178 15.32 12.23 -5.09
C GLU A 178 15.11 13.12 -3.86
N THR A 179 14.89 14.42 -4.07
CA THR A 179 14.54 15.35 -2.98
C THR A 179 13.28 14.93 -2.23
N VAL A 180 12.27 14.39 -2.94
CA VAL A 180 11.06 13.87 -2.29
C VAL A 180 11.39 12.64 -1.44
N LYS A 181 12.23 11.73 -1.91
CA LYS A 181 12.67 10.57 -1.10
C LYS A 181 13.34 11.01 0.19
N ASP A 182 14.22 12.03 0.15
CA ASP A 182 14.87 12.58 1.34
C ASP A 182 13.84 13.16 2.32
N HIS A 183 12.86 13.91 1.82
CA HIS A 183 11.79 14.44 2.66
C HIS A 183 10.92 13.32 3.26
N VAL A 184 10.59 12.29 2.49
CA VAL A 184 9.84 11.12 2.98
C VAL A 184 10.64 10.41 4.06
N ALA A 185 11.93 10.14 3.85
CA ALA A 185 12.79 9.52 4.87
C ALA A 185 12.85 10.35 6.16
N ALA A 186 12.96 11.67 6.05
CA ALA A 186 12.94 12.58 7.20
C ALA A 186 11.59 12.57 7.93
N VAL A 187 10.47 12.52 7.20
CA VAL A 187 9.13 12.41 7.76
C VAL A 187 8.98 11.08 8.53
N LEU A 188 9.36 9.94 7.93
CA LEU A 188 9.31 8.63 8.58
C LEU A 188 10.10 8.62 9.89
N LYS A 189 11.32 9.15 9.85
CA LYS A 189 12.19 9.26 11.03
C LYS A 189 11.56 10.14 12.13
N ALA A 190 11.02 11.29 11.76
CA ALA A 190 10.38 12.23 12.71
C ALA A 190 9.11 11.64 13.35
N LEU A 191 8.37 10.82 12.61
CA LEU A 191 7.18 10.12 13.11
C LEU A 191 7.51 8.82 13.87
N GLY A 192 8.77 8.37 13.87
CA GLY A 192 9.19 7.11 14.50
C GLY A 192 8.61 5.87 13.81
N VAL A 193 8.35 5.94 12.50
CA VAL A 193 7.76 4.86 11.71
C VAL A 193 8.72 4.36 10.63
N SER A 194 8.55 3.10 10.22
CA SER A 194 9.44 2.45 9.25
C SER A 194 8.89 2.40 7.83
N SER A 195 7.60 2.75 7.63
CA SER A 195 7.00 2.72 6.31
C SER A 195 6.17 3.98 6.03
N ARG A 196 6.09 4.32 4.73
CA ARG A 196 5.22 5.39 4.21
C ARG A 196 3.77 5.22 4.67
N THR A 197 3.28 3.99 4.66
CA THR A 197 1.92 3.65 5.02
C THR A 197 1.66 3.90 6.50
N GLN A 198 2.61 3.57 7.37
CA GLN A 198 2.53 3.90 8.79
C GLN A 198 2.50 5.42 9.00
N ALA A 199 3.25 6.20 8.22
CA ALA A 199 3.21 7.66 8.30
C ALA A 199 1.83 8.21 7.95
N VAL A 200 1.19 7.67 6.92
CA VAL A 200 -0.19 8.03 6.54
C VAL A 200 -1.17 7.71 7.67
N VAL A 201 -1.08 6.50 8.26
CA VAL A 201 -1.96 6.09 9.38
C VAL A 201 -1.77 7.01 10.59
N VAL A 202 -0.53 7.33 10.95
CA VAL A 202 -0.24 8.25 12.07
C VAL A 202 -0.79 9.64 11.82
N ALA A 203 -0.66 10.15 10.59
CA ALA A 203 -1.15 11.46 10.19
C ALA A 203 -2.70 11.53 10.16
N THR A 204 -3.37 10.43 9.81
CA THR A 204 -4.85 10.38 9.70
C THR A 204 -5.53 10.17 11.06
N ARG A 205 -4.81 9.67 12.07
CA ARG A 205 -5.33 9.45 13.43
C ARG A 205 -5.25 10.67 14.34
N ARG A 206 -4.66 11.76 13.89
CA ARG A 206 -4.49 13.02 14.61
C ARG A 206 -5.33 14.14 14.00
#